data_6e099416a2925a3703f040d9977b5465
#
_entry.id   6e099416a2925a3703f040d9977b5465
#
_cell.length_a   1.000
_cell.length_b   1.000
_cell.length_c   1.000
_cell.angle_alpha   90.00
_cell.angle_beta   90.00
_cell.angle_gamma   90.00
#
_symmetry.space_group_name_H-M   'P 1'
#
loop_
_entity.id
_entity.type
_entity.pdbx_description
1 polymer ?
#
loop_
_entity_poly.entity_id
_entity_poly.type
_entity_poly.pdbx_seq_one_letter_code
_entity_poly.pdbx_strand_id
1 'polypeptide(L)'
;EWFTEINKAAQNCPKLTFLFPLHPNPNVQKHKHLLTDVQTAPPFHHEDFVTLLSNCRFIITDSGGIQEEASFLHKRAIVCREHTERPVSEHFMCGVPRDLVSYVEILKSNYNTESECPFGDGYAGKECASIIDRHLLSVTYSLSHADNDGWINPVKLME
;
A
#
# COMPACT_ATOMS: atom_id res chain seq x y z
N GLU A 1 12.80 -18.53 -2.44
CA GLU A 1 13.09 -17.88 -3.72
C GLU A 1 13.17 -16.35 -3.58
N TRP A 2 12.15 -15.63 -3.05
CA TRP A 2 12.17 -14.16 -2.93
C TRP A 2 13.40 -13.63 -2.19
N PHE A 3 13.75 -14.17 -1.03
CA PHE A 3 14.90 -13.70 -0.24
C PHE A 3 16.23 -13.85 -1.00
N THR A 4 16.35 -14.92 -1.79
CA THR A 4 17.52 -15.12 -2.64
C THR A 4 17.61 -14.05 -3.72
N GLU A 5 16.50 -13.70 -4.36
CA GLU A 5 16.48 -12.68 -5.41
C GLU A 5 16.63 -11.25 -4.84
N ILE A 6 16.08 -10.97 -3.67
CA ILE A 6 16.32 -9.70 -2.94
C ILE A 6 17.81 -9.55 -2.62
N ASN A 7 18.45 -10.61 -2.14
CA ASN A 7 19.87 -10.57 -1.84
C ASN A 7 20.73 -10.38 -3.11
N LYS A 8 20.39 -11.05 -4.22
CA LYS A 8 21.07 -10.83 -5.51
C LYS A 8 20.90 -9.39 -6.00
N ALA A 9 19.71 -8.80 -5.84
CA ALA A 9 19.49 -7.41 -6.20
C ALA A 9 20.38 -6.46 -5.38
N ALA A 10 20.56 -6.72 -4.09
CA ALA A 10 21.47 -5.96 -3.24
C ALA A 10 22.93 -6.09 -3.71
N GLN A 11 23.37 -7.31 -4.02
CA GLN A 11 24.73 -7.56 -4.55
C GLN A 11 24.97 -6.82 -5.88
N ASN A 12 24.00 -6.80 -6.77
CA ASN A 12 24.11 -6.13 -8.07
C ASN A 12 24.05 -4.59 -7.95
N CYS A 13 23.59 -4.08 -6.83
CA CYS A 13 23.42 -2.63 -6.61
C CYS A 13 24.20 -2.13 -5.37
N PRO A 14 25.54 -2.25 -5.32
CA PRO A 14 26.34 -1.96 -4.12
C PRO A 14 26.30 -0.49 -3.69
N LYS A 15 25.77 0.41 -4.53
CA LYS A 15 25.56 1.83 -4.19
C LYS A 15 24.23 2.08 -3.50
N LEU A 16 23.36 1.08 -3.39
CA LEU A 16 22.08 1.14 -2.70
C LEU A 16 22.19 0.36 -1.39
N THR A 17 21.62 0.91 -0.34
CA THR A 17 21.40 0.18 0.90
C THR A 17 20.01 -0.43 0.87
N PHE A 18 19.93 -1.75 0.93
CA PHE A 18 18.68 -2.47 1.08
C PHE A 18 18.41 -2.68 2.56
N LEU A 19 17.24 -2.24 3.03
CA LEU A 19 16.77 -2.44 4.39
C LEU A 19 15.51 -3.29 4.38
N PHE A 20 15.51 -4.38 5.14
CA PHE A 20 14.40 -5.32 5.23
C PHE A 20 13.91 -5.41 6.69
N PRO A 21 12.79 -4.75 7.02
CA PRO A 21 12.11 -4.96 8.30
C PRO A 21 11.54 -6.39 8.36
N LEU A 22 12.09 -7.22 9.24
CA LEU A 22 11.72 -8.62 9.36
C LEU A 22 10.44 -8.80 10.15
N HIS A 23 9.40 -9.30 9.49
CA HIS A 23 8.18 -9.69 10.18
C HIS A 23 8.47 -10.82 11.19
N PRO A 24 7.82 -10.81 12.39
CA PRO A 24 8.06 -11.80 13.45
C PRO A 24 7.58 -13.21 13.11
N ASN A 25 6.90 -13.40 11.98
CA ASN A 25 6.44 -14.70 11.52
C ASN A 25 7.62 -15.68 11.39
N PRO A 26 7.55 -16.89 12.03
CA PRO A 26 8.61 -17.88 11.95
C PRO A 26 9.01 -18.29 10.53
N ASN A 27 8.05 -18.26 9.58
CA ASN A 27 8.34 -18.55 8.17
C ASN A 27 9.23 -17.49 7.50
N VAL A 28 9.20 -16.25 7.99
CA VAL A 28 10.11 -15.18 7.54
C VAL A 28 11.46 -15.34 8.24
N GLN A 29 11.45 -15.52 9.56
CA GLN A 29 12.65 -15.59 10.38
C GLN A 29 13.60 -16.75 9.99
N LYS A 30 13.05 -17.91 9.65
CA LYS A 30 13.88 -19.09 9.24
C LYS A 30 14.71 -18.84 7.98
N HIS A 31 14.30 -17.89 7.14
CA HIS A 31 14.98 -17.58 5.88
C HIS A 31 15.91 -16.36 5.96
N LYS A 32 16.00 -15.69 7.11
CA LYS A 32 16.85 -14.52 7.34
C LYS A 32 18.31 -14.73 6.90
N HIS A 33 18.84 -15.94 7.06
CA HIS A 33 20.21 -16.28 6.70
C HIS A 33 20.53 -16.12 5.22
N LEU A 34 19.53 -16.00 4.35
CA LEU A 34 19.67 -15.77 2.91
C LEU A 34 19.92 -14.28 2.56
N LEU A 35 19.73 -13.37 3.53
CA LEU A 35 19.86 -11.92 3.35
C LEU A 35 21.24 -11.47 3.85
N THR A 36 22.32 -11.84 3.13
CA THR A 36 23.71 -11.55 3.53
C THR A 36 24.15 -10.12 3.19
N ASP A 37 23.60 -9.55 2.13
CA ASP A 37 23.93 -8.22 1.60
C ASP A 37 22.79 -7.20 1.84
N VAL A 38 21.82 -7.58 2.65
CA VAL A 38 20.65 -6.78 3.01
C VAL A 38 20.68 -6.48 4.50
N GLN A 39 20.55 -5.22 4.88
CA GLN A 39 20.40 -4.85 6.29
C GLN A 39 19.02 -5.31 6.79
N THR A 40 19.00 -6.04 7.90
CA THR A 40 17.75 -6.47 8.52
C THR A 40 17.49 -5.71 9.81
N ALA A 41 16.24 -5.33 10.05
CA ALA A 41 15.80 -4.65 11.26
C ALA A 41 14.57 -5.34 11.86
N PRO A 42 14.27 -5.16 13.15
CA PRO A 42 12.96 -5.51 13.70
C PRO A 42 11.86 -4.68 13.05
N PRO A 43 10.58 -5.06 13.19
CA PRO A 43 9.47 -4.22 12.75
C PRO A 43 9.54 -2.83 13.39
N PHE A 44 9.21 -1.82 12.61
CA PHE A 44 9.12 -0.43 13.08
C PHE A 44 7.72 -0.13 13.60
N HIS A 45 7.59 0.86 14.48
CA HIS A 45 6.32 1.53 14.70
C HIS A 45 5.87 2.25 13.43
N HIS A 46 4.56 2.43 13.25
CA HIS A 46 4.01 2.95 12.00
C HIS A 46 4.60 4.32 11.60
N GLU A 47 4.72 5.25 12.53
CA GLU A 47 5.27 6.59 12.26
C GLU A 47 6.72 6.54 11.77
N ASP A 48 7.56 5.71 12.42
CA ASP A 48 8.94 5.51 12.00
C ASP A 48 9.02 4.83 10.63
N PHE A 49 8.11 3.90 10.37
CA PHE A 49 8.04 3.19 9.10
C PHE A 49 7.64 4.12 7.95
N VAL A 50 6.63 4.97 8.13
CA VAL A 50 6.24 5.98 7.15
C VAL A 50 7.39 6.96 6.88
N THR A 51 8.12 7.36 7.93
CA THR A 51 9.32 8.21 7.78
C THR A 51 10.39 7.49 6.96
N LEU A 52 10.61 6.19 7.19
CA LEU A 52 11.53 5.37 6.39
C LEU A 52 11.10 5.33 4.93
N LEU A 53 9.82 5.03 4.66
CA LEU A 53 9.27 4.97 3.30
C LEU A 53 9.41 6.31 2.56
N SER A 54 9.16 7.44 3.25
CA SER A 54 9.29 8.76 2.64
C SER A 54 10.72 9.10 2.21
N ASN A 55 11.72 8.53 2.87
CA ASN A 55 13.13 8.77 2.59
C ASN A 55 13.79 7.72 1.67
N CYS A 56 13.11 6.62 1.36
CA CYS A 56 13.65 5.62 0.44
C CYS A 56 13.55 6.07 -1.03
N ARG A 57 14.34 5.45 -1.91
CA ARG A 57 14.26 5.69 -3.35
C ARG A 57 13.05 5.01 -3.96
N PHE A 58 12.87 3.74 -3.66
CA PHE A 58 11.74 2.91 -4.10
C PHE A 58 11.49 1.81 -3.06
N ILE A 59 10.41 1.11 -3.22
CA ILE A 59 9.92 0.11 -2.26
C ILE A 59 9.81 -1.24 -2.96
N ILE A 60 10.12 -2.33 -2.27
CA ILE A 60 9.85 -3.71 -2.69
C ILE A 60 8.90 -4.28 -1.65
N THR A 61 7.72 -4.70 -2.05
CA THR A 61 6.67 -5.13 -1.12
C THR A 61 5.71 -6.15 -1.73
N ASP A 62 5.11 -6.97 -0.88
CA ASP A 62 3.96 -7.81 -1.19
C ASP A 62 2.68 -7.34 -0.47
N SER A 63 2.78 -6.26 0.31
CA SER A 63 1.67 -5.71 1.10
C SER A 63 0.81 -4.73 0.31
N GLY A 64 -0.53 -4.91 0.37
CA GLY A 64 -1.49 -3.99 -0.22
C GLY A 64 -1.44 -2.61 0.44
N GLY A 65 -1.39 -2.53 1.77
CA GLY A 65 -1.31 -1.25 2.49
C GLY A 65 -0.07 -0.45 2.14
N ILE A 66 1.09 -1.12 2.00
CA ILE A 66 2.33 -0.44 1.60
C ILE A 66 2.26 0.08 0.15
N GLN A 67 1.49 -0.55 -0.75
CA GLN A 67 1.24 -0.01 -2.09
C GLN A 67 0.49 1.33 -2.02
N GLU A 68 -0.51 1.45 -1.15
CA GLU A 68 -1.26 2.69 -0.92
C GLU A 68 -0.36 3.78 -0.31
N GLU A 69 0.40 3.43 0.74
CA GLU A 69 1.36 4.34 1.38
C GLU A 69 2.44 4.81 0.40
N ALA A 70 3.00 3.90 -0.40
CA ALA A 70 3.98 4.24 -1.44
C ALA A 70 3.42 5.25 -2.44
N SER A 71 2.18 5.04 -2.90
CA SER A 71 1.51 5.94 -3.82
C SER A 71 1.28 7.33 -3.21
N PHE A 72 0.82 7.39 -1.95
CA PHE A 72 0.62 8.65 -1.22
C PHE A 72 1.94 9.42 -1.02
N LEU A 73 3.04 8.71 -0.80
CA LEU A 73 4.38 9.28 -0.64
C LEU A 73 5.11 9.56 -1.96
N HIS A 74 4.44 9.40 -3.11
CA HIS A 74 5.01 9.52 -4.45
C HIS A 74 6.26 8.64 -4.64
N LYS A 75 6.19 7.40 -4.14
CA LYS A 75 7.24 6.39 -4.30
C LYS A 75 6.80 5.30 -5.26
N ARG A 76 7.68 4.91 -6.17
CA ARG A 76 7.48 3.71 -6.97
C ARG A 76 7.70 2.46 -6.13
N ALA A 77 6.92 1.42 -6.42
CA ALA A 77 7.08 0.13 -5.77
C ALA A 77 7.23 -1.01 -6.78
N ILE A 78 8.01 -2.01 -6.41
CA ILE A 78 8.00 -3.33 -7.01
C ILE A 78 7.09 -4.19 -6.15
N VAL A 79 5.96 -4.60 -6.72
CA VAL A 79 4.92 -5.38 -6.03
C VAL A 79 5.16 -6.86 -6.30
N CYS A 80 5.62 -7.59 -5.29
CA CYS A 80 5.97 -9.01 -5.36
C CYS A 80 4.72 -9.90 -5.32
N ARG A 81 3.82 -9.72 -6.29
CA ARG A 81 2.56 -10.47 -6.45
C ARG A 81 2.27 -10.70 -7.92
N GLU A 82 1.52 -11.77 -8.22
CA GLU A 82 0.97 -12.00 -9.56
C GLU A 82 -0.17 -11.03 -9.88
N HIS A 83 -0.99 -10.70 -8.88
CA HIS A 83 -2.15 -9.81 -9.01
C HIS A 83 -2.24 -8.89 -7.80
N THR A 84 -2.80 -7.70 -8.00
CA THR A 84 -3.12 -6.76 -6.93
C THR A 84 -4.53 -6.19 -7.10
N GLU A 85 -5.23 -6.02 -6.00
CA GLU A 85 -6.49 -5.29 -5.90
C GLU A 85 -6.28 -3.76 -5.81
N ARG A 86 -5.04 -3.32 -5.82
CA ARG A 86 -4.62 -1.90 -5.71
C ARG A 86 -3.76 -1.50 -6.90
N PRO A 87 -4.34 -1.44 -8.11
CA PRO A 87 -3.57 -1.10 -9.31
C PRO A 87 -3.12 0.36 -9.25
N VAL A 88 -1.80 0.57 -9.39
CA VAL A 88 -1.16 1.88 -9.52
C VAL A 88 -0.25 1.81 -10.73
N SER A 89 -0.45 2.72 -11.70
CA SER A 89 0.29 2.72 -12.96
C SER A 89 1.81 2.84 -12.78
N GLU A 90 2.24 3.49 -11.70
CA GLU A 90 3.65 3.73 -11.39
C GLU A 90 4.33 2.56 -10.65
N HIS A 91 3.58 1.54 -10.26
CA HIS A 91 4.12 0.35 -9.61
C HIS A 91 4.43 -0.75 -10.62
N PHE A 92 5.49 -1.48 -10.37
CA PHE A 92 5.91 -2.61 -11.18
C PHE A 92 5.41 -3.91 -10.58
N MET A 93 4.58 -4.64 -11.32
CA MET A 93 4.12 -5.97 -10.90
C MET A 93 5.20 -7.00 -11.19
N CYS A 94 5.73 -7.61 -10.14
CA CYS A 94 6.74 -8.65 -10.19
C CYS A 94 6.17 -9.95 -9.61
N GLY A 95 5.42 -10.71 -10.40
CA GLY A 95 4.84 -11.99 -9.99
C GLY A 95 5.85 -13.14 -9.93
N VAL A 96 7.01 -12.98 -10.55
CA VAL A 96 8.03 -14.02 -10.65
C VAL A 96 9.32 -13.57 -9.99
N PRO A 97 9.82 -14.27 -8.94
CA PRO A 97 11.00 -13.84 -8.17
C PRO A 97 12.23 -13.52 -9.01
N ARG A 98 12.53 -14.33 -10.04
CA ARG A 98 13.71 -14.15 -10.91
C ARG A 98 13.74 -12.82 -11.66
N ASP A 99 12.59 -12.17 -11.83
CA ASP A 99 12.49 -10.91 -12.58
C ASP A 99 12.80 -9.68 -11.68
N LEU A 100 12.88 -9.88 -10.34
CA LEU A 100 13.08 -8.81 -9.36
C LEU A 100 14.33 -7.98 -9.64
N VAL A 101 15.44 -8.63 -9.95
CA VAL A 101 16.71 -7.95 -10.24
C VAL A 101 16.57 -6.97 -11.41
N SER A 102 15.84 -7.37 -12.46
CA SER A 102 15.61 -6.51 -13.62
C SER A 102 14.78 -5.27 -13.29
N TYR A 103 13.75 -5.40 -12.46
CA TYR A 103 12.96 -4.26 -12.00
C TYR A 103 13.77 -3.32 -11.10
N VAL A 104 14.61 -3.86 -10.22
CA VAL A 104 15.52 -3.05 -9.39
C VAL A 104 16.50 -2.27 -10.28
N GLU A 105 17.05 -2.88 -11.33
CA GLU A 105 17.93 -2.21 -12.28
C GLU A 105 17.25 -1.02 -12.98
N ILE A 106 15.96 -1.15 -13.32
CA ILE A 106 15.17 -0.04 -13.88
C ILE A 106 14.99 1.07 -12.83
N LEU A 107 14.55 0.71 -11.63
CA LEU A 107 14.18 1.68 -10.59
C LEU A 107 15.37 2.38 -9.95
N LYS A 108 16.56 1.79 -9.94
CA LYS A 108 17.75 2.48 -9.37
C LYS A 108 18.05 3.84 -10.02
N SER A 109 17.61 4.03 -11.28
CA SER A 109 17.82 5.27 -12.05
C SER A 109 16.53 6.03 -12.31
N ASN A 110 15.35 5.38 -12.22
CA ASN A 110 14.04 5.94 -12.52
C ASN A 110 13.06 5.68 -11.37
N TYR A 111 13.34 6.22 -10.20
CA TYR A 111 12.59 5.97 -8.98
C TYR A 111 11.60 7.09 -8.62
N ASN A 112 11.67 8.27 -9.24
CA ASN A 112 10.75 9.37 -9.01
C ASN A 112 9.42 9.15 -9.74
N THR A 113 8.33 9.59 -9.14
CA THR A 113 7.01 9.69 -9.76
C THR A 113 6.34 10.98 -9.33
N GLU A 114 5.57 11.58 -10.24
CA GLU A 114 4.74 12.76 -9.99
C GLU A 114 3.25 12.42 -10.09
N SER A 115 2.91 11.12 -10.21
CA SER A 115 1.54 10.67 -10.34
C SER A 115 0.73 10.99 -9.07
N GLU A 116 -0.52 11.37 -9.27
CA GLU A 116 -1.48 11.55 -8.18
C GLU A 116 -1.78 10.21 -7.50
N CYS A 117 -2.02 10.25 -6.19
CA CYS A 117 -2.40 9.09 -5.42
C CYS A 117 -3.85 8.69 -5.75
N PRO A 118 -4.12 7.49 -6.31
CA PRO A 118 -5.47 7.07 -6.65
C PRO A 118 -6.32 6.69 -5.41
N PHE A 119 -5.71 6.63 -4.23
CA PHE A 119 -6.36 6.23 -2.97
C PHE A 119 -6.84 7.42 -2.14
N GLY A 120 -6.85 8.62 -2.71
CA GLY A 120 -7.35 9.83 -2.07
C GLY A 120 -6.27 10.66 -1.38
N ASP A 121 -6.72 11.63 -0.62
CA ASP A 121 -5.92 12.72 -0.03
C ASP A 121 -5.75 12.61 1.50
N GLY A 122 -6.18 11.49 2.10
CA GLY A 122 -6.13 11.25 3.55
C GLY A 122 -7.37 11.70 4.32
N TYR A 123 -8.39 12.27 3.66
CA TYR A 123 -9.62 12.73 4.31
C TYR A 123 -10.79 11.74 4.24
N ALA A 124 -10.58 10.50 3.80
CA ALA A 124 -11.62 9.48 3.64
C ALA A 124 -12.47 9.27 4.90
N GLY A 125 -11.89 9.30 6.10
CA GLY A 125 -12.63 9.20 7.35
C GLY A 125 -13.62 10.33 7.56
N LYS A 126 -13.26 11.58 7.20
CA LYS A 126 -14.14 12.74 7.27
C LYS A 126 -15.28 12.63 6.25
N GLU A 127 -14.99 12.17 5.05
CA GLU A 127 -16.00 11.96 4.01
C GLU A 127 -16.98 10.86 4.39
N CYS A 128 -16.50 9.72 4.89
CA CYS A 128 -17.35 8.65 5.42
C CYS A 128 -18.27 9.15 6.53
N ALA A 129 -17.75 9.90 7.50
CA ALA A 129 -18.55 10.48 8.57
C ALA A 129 -19.64 11.42 8.01
N SER A 130 -19.30 12.28 7.04
CA SER A 130 -20.24 13.17 6.39
C SER A 130 -21.35 12.45 5.62
N ILE A 131 -21.02 11.33 4.94
CA ILE A 131 -21.99 10.51 4.23
C ILE A 131 -22.95 9.84 5.22
N ILE A 132 -22.41 9.26 6.31
CA ILE A 132 -23.22 8.63 7.36
C ILE A 132 -24.16 9.64 7.99
N ASP A 133 -23.67 10.82 8.35
CA ASP A 133 -24.44 11.88 8.99
C ASP A 133 -25.59 12.34 8.08
N ARG A 134 -25.33 12.60 6.81
CA ARG A 134 -26.36 12.94 5.82
C ARG A 134 -27.40 11.84 5.68
N HIS A 135 -26.99 10.58 5.68
CA HIS A 135 -27.91 9.45 5.58
C HIS A 135 -28.79 9.35 6.81
N LEU A 136 -28.22 9.46 8.01
CA LEU A 136 -28.98 9.43 9.27
C LEU A 136 -29.98 10.59 9.34
N LEU A 137 -29.58 11.80 8.95
CA LEU A 137 -30.49 12.94 8.89
C LEU A 137 -31.64 12.72 7.93
N SER A 138 -31.38 12.15 6.73
CA SER A 138 -32.41 11.85 5.75
C SER A 138 -33.41 10.78 6.25
N VAL A 139 -32.92 9.75 6.93
CA VAL A 139 -33.77 8.71 7.54
C VAL A 139 -34.61 9.29 8.66
N THR A 140 -34.02 10.11 9.53
CA THR A 140 -34.73 10.76 10.65
C THR A 140 -35.83 11.69 10.12
N TYR A 141 -35.53 12.48 9.08
CA TYR A 141 -36.52 13.33 8.42
C TYR A 141 -37.68 12.52 7.82
N SER A 142 -37.37 11.43 7.12
CA SER A 142 -38.39 10.54 6.53
C SER A 142 -39.27 9.87 7.60
N LEU A 143 -38.71 9.46 8.73
CA LEU A 143 -39.42 8.89 9.85
C LEU A 143 -40.35 9.92 10.54
N SER A 144 -39.90 11.16 10.65
CA SER A 144 -40.67 12.26 11.28
C SER A 144 -41.83 12.76 10.38
N HIS A 145 -41.76 12.50 9.09
CA HIS A 145 -42.75 12.90 8.08
C HIS A 145 -43.43 11.68 7.41
N ALA A 146 -43.33 10.49 8.00
CA ALA A 146 -44.11 9.33 7.55
C ALA A 146 -45.60 9.59 7.77
N ASP A 147 -46.37 9.40 6.70
CA ASP A 147 -47.82 9.50 6.77
C ASP A 147 -48.35 8.50 7.81
N ASN A 148 -49.55 8.78 8.35
CA ASN A 148 -50.20 8.01 9.41
C ASN A 148 -50.33 6.50 9.13
N ASP A 149 -50.06 6.04 7.92
CA ASP A 149 -50.11 4.64 7.50
C ASP A 149 -48.82 3.84 7.73
N GLY A 150 -47.77 4.46 8.25
CA GLY A 150 -46.55 3.78 8.69
C GLY A 150 -45.66 3.19 7.58
N TRP A 151 -45.94 3.46 6.31
CA TRP A 151 -45.17 2.95 5.20
C TRP A 151 -44.13 3.98 4.71
N ILE A 152 -42.85 3.61 4.77
CA ILE A 152 -41.76 4.37 4.15
C ILE A 152 -41.67 3.95 2.68
N ASN A 153 -41.85 4.87 1.75
CA ASN A 153 -41.66 4.59 0.33
C ASN A 153 -40.18 4.63 0.00
N PRO A 154 -39.53 3.49 -0.28
CA PRO A 154 -38.09 3.42 -0.52
C PRO A 154 -37.62 4.16 -1.79
N VAL A 155 -38.53 4.50 -2.70
CA VAL A 155 -38.19 5.19 -3.96
C VAL A 155 -37.88 6.67 -3.74
N LYS A 156 -38.38 7.31 -2.66
CA LYS A 156 -38.06 8.71 -2.33
C LYS A 156 -36.69 8.91 -1.66
N LEU A 157 -35.98 7.85 -1.37
CA LEU A 157 -34.64 7.91 -0.77
C LEU A 157 -33.50 7.96 -1.82
N MET A 158 -33.82 7.87 -3.12
CA MET A 158 -32.85 7.81 -4.22
C MET A 158 -32.91 9.02 -5.17
N GLU A 159 -33.70 10.03 -4.89
CA GLU A 159 -33.71 11.34 -5.57
C GLU A 159 -32.96 12.37 -4.72
#